data_57b9cc882f8fcfb0cbc26450b7124818
#
_entry.id   57b9cc882f8fcfb0cbc26450b7124818
#
_cell.length_a   1.000
_cell.length_b   1.000
_cell.length_c   1.000
_cell.angle_alpha   90.00
_cell.angle_beta   90.00
_cell.angle_gamma   90.00
#
_symmetry.space_group_name_H-M   'P 1'
#
loop_
_entity.id
_entity.type
_entity.pdbx_description
1 polymer ?
#
loop_
_entity_poly.entity_id
_entity_poly.type
_entity_poly.pdbx_seq_one_letter_code
_entity_poly.pdbx_strand_id
1 'polypeptide(L)'
;ESALYFDPSHGKLREPIIRLMHLCRALNFSSLRTYDWICFKGLEDSILQAPYEQSSVFNFYRPDYGPNGTISDTGLTAPEFQITNDVSSLHLLNFFGVLINDGLIKVGDGLFGTMNYADATLDYSYELNLTYNKEALVDHFDLILCGGRLEDHSKQIILNALNSSHFTNVDMVKYALNLFVHLTEFNILH
;
A
#
# COMPACT_ATOMS: atom_id res chain seq x y z
N GLU A 1 0.62 -5.96 -28.45
CA GLU A 1 0.02 -6.04 -27.08
C GLU A 1 0.56 -7.23 -26.30
N SER A 2 0.74 -8.42 -26.91
CA SER A 2 1.27 -9.60 -26.19
C SER A 2 2.72 -9.45 -25.70
N ALA A 3 3.56 -8.68 -26.39
CA ALA A 3 4.94 -8.47 -25.98
C ALA A 3 5.08 -7.67 -24.68
N LEU A 4 4.14 -6.79 -24.38
CA LEU A 4 4.11 -6.00 -23.14
C LEU A 4 3.88 -6.84 -21.89
N TYR A 5 3.13 -7.93 -22.00
CA TYR A 5 2.86 -8.83 -20.87
C TYR A 5 4.00 -9.76 -20.51
N PHE A 6 4.99 -9.93 -21.41
CA PHE A 6 6.11 -10.85 -21.23
C PHE A 6 7.47 -10.15 -21.09
N ASP A 7 7.49 -8.81 -21.13
CA ASP A 7 8.70 -8.04 -20.91
C ASP A 7 8.92 -7.86 -19.39
N PRO A 8 9.94 -8.50 -18.80
CA PRO A 8 10.23 -8.37 -17.37
C PRO A 8 10.66 -6.94 -16.96
N SER A 9 11.01 -6.10 -17.91
CA SER A 9 11.32 -4.69 -17.67
C SER A 9 10.08 -3.79 -17.71
N HIS A 10 8.91 -4.32 -18.14
CA HIS A 10 7.68 -3.57 -18.17
C HIS A 10 7.05 -3.50 -16.79
N GLY A 11 6.72 -2.31 -16.35
CA GLY A 11 6.05 -2.11 -15.08
C GLY A 11 5.58 -0.68 -14.93
N LYS A 12 4.52 -0.50 -14.17
CA LYS A 12 3.96 0.81 -13.87
C LYS A 12 3.90 1.01 -12.35
N LEU A 13 4.46 2.12 -11.87
CA LEU A 13 4.34 2.46 -10.46
C LEU A 13 2.87 2.67 -10.11
N ARG A 14 2.38 1.97 -9.10
CA ARG A 14 1.01 2.18 -8.61
C ARG A 14 0.90 3.51 -7.91
N GLU A 15 -0.14 4.24 -8.21
CA GLU A 15 -0.47 5.47 -7.50
C GLU A 15 -0.74 5.20 -6.01
N PRO A 16 -0.40 6.14 -5.11
CA PRO A 16 -0.66 6.01 -3.67
C PRO A 16 -2.10 5.63 -3.34
N ILE A 17 -3.08 6.28 -3.96
CA ILE A 17 -4.51 5.98 -3.74
C ILE A 17 -4.88 4.56 -4.20
N ILE A 18 -4.28 4.07 -5.29
CA ILE A 18 -4.53 2.71 -5.79
C ILE A 18 -3.95 1.67 -4.82
N ARG A 19 -2.76 1.93 -4.25
CA ARG A 19 -2.17 1.05 -3.21
C ARG A 19 -3.04 0.99 -1.97
N LEU A 20 -3.54 2.14 -1.51
CA LEU A 20 -4.47 2.23 -0.39
C LEU A 20 -5.75 1.43 -0.66
N MET A 21 -6.40 1.66 -1.82
CA MET A 21 -7.63 0.95 -2.17
C MET A 21 -7.40 -0.56 -2.32
N HIS A 22 -6.26 -0.96 -2.86
CA HIS A 22 -5.89 -2.37 -2.94
C HIS A 22 -5.79 -3.00 -1.55
N LEU A 23 -5.05 -2.39 -0.64
CA LEU A 23 -4.90 -2.88 0.73
C LEU A 23 -6.25 -2.95 1.46
N CYS A 24 -7.05 -1.89 1.35
CA CYS A 24 -8.37 -1.83 1.96
C CYS A 24 -9.31 -2.94 1.45
N ARG A 25 -9.26 -3.25 0.17
CA ARG A 25 -10.07 -4.33 -0.43
C ARG A 25 -9.56 -5.72 -0.07
N ALA A 26 -8.24 -5.89 -0.05
CA ALA A 26 -7.62 -7.17 0.27
C ALA A 26 -7.94 -7.63 1.71
N LEU A 27 -8.10 -6.68 2.65
CA LEU A 27 -8.30 -6.94 4.07
C LEU A 27 -9.64 -6.41 4.59
N ASN A 28 -10.68 -6.40 3.77
CA ASN A 28 -12.05 -6.08 4.17
C ASN A 28 -12.18 -4.85 5.07
N PHE A 29 -11.56 -3.74 4.64
CA PHE A 29 -11.57 -2.50 5.39
C PHE A 29 -12.98 -2.03 5.71
N SER A 30 -13.31 -1.84 6.96
CA SER A 30 -14.66 -1.55 7.42
C SER A 30 -14.70 -0.39 8.41
N SER A 31 -15.79 0.35 8.37
CA SER A 31 -16.08 1.41 9.34
C SER A 31 -16.36 0.84 10.73
N LEU A 32 -15.81 1.47 11.75
CA LEU A 32 -16.12 1.19 13.16
C LEU A 32 -17.30 2.02 13.66
N ARG A 33 -17.91 2.83 12.79
CA ARG A 33 -19.06 3.67 13.13
C ARG A 33 -20.37 3.05 12.72
N THR A 34 -21.45 3.67 13.19
CA THR A 34 -22.83 3.30 12.82
C THR A 34 -23.17 3.58 11.34
N TYR A 35 -22.29 4.24 10.62
CA TYR A 35 -22.47 4.54 9.19
C TYR A 35 -21.53 3.68 8.37
N ASP A 36 -22.01 3.16 7.25
CA ASP A 36 -21.23 2.32 6.33
C ASP A 36 -20.33 3.13 5.36
N TRP A 37 -20.07 4.40 5.67
CA TRP A 37 -19.19 5.23 4.84
C TRP A 37 -17.90 5.59 5.57
N ILE A 38 -16.82 5.66 4.81
CA ILE A 38 -15.47 6.02 5.27
C ILE A 38 -15.06 7.31 4.57
N CYS A 39 -14.65 8.31 5.33
CA CYS A 39 -14.21 9.58 4.80
C CYS A 39 -12.72 9.57 4.52
N PHE A 40 -12.35 9.85 3.29
CA PHE A 40 -10.97 9.98 2.83
C PHE A 40 -10.51 11.45 2.66
N LYS A 41 -11.24 12.39 3.22
CA LYS A 41 -10.83 13.79 3.21
C LYS A 41 -9.56 13.99 4.04
N GLY A 42 -8.61 14.76 3.53
CA GLY A 42 -7.33 15.01 4.19
C GLY A 42 -6.25 13.96 3.87
N LEU A 43 -6.53 13.01 2.96
CA LEU A 43 -5.51 12.06 2.52
C LEU A 43 -4.38 12.71 1.73
N GLU A 44 -4.62 13.85 1.09
CA GLU A 44 -3.62 14.62 0.34
C GLU A 44 -2.39 14.95 1.19
N ASP A 45 -2.58 15.23 2.48
CA ASP A 45 -1.48 15.50 3.40
C ASP A 45 -0.63 14.27 3.73
N SER A 46 -1.23 13.08 3.61
CA SER A 46 -0.59 11.80 4.01
C SER A 46 -0.04 11.02 2.83
N ILE A 47 -0.78 10.97 1.73
CA ILE A 47 -0.42 10.15 0.56
C ILE A 47 -0.30 10.97 -0.74
N LEU A 48 -0.44 12.30 -0.67
CA LEU A 48 -0.40 13.27 -1.78
C LEU A 48 -1.46 13.05 -2.87
N GLN A 49 -2.47 12.29 -2.56
CA GLN A 49 -3.63 12.06 -3.42
C GLN A 49 -4.90 11.94 -2.59
N ALA A 50 -5.93 12.66 -2.98
CA ALA A 50 -7.28 12.45 -2.47
C ALA A 50 -8.29 12.53 -3.62
N PRO A 51 -9.41 11.79 -3.55
CA PRO A 51 -10.44 11.88 -4.57
C PRO A 51 -10.94 13.32 -4.73
N TYR A 52 -10.96 13.80 -5.98
CA TYR A 52 -11.41 15.14 -6.35
C TYR A 52 -10.55 16.33 -5.90
N GLU A 53 -9.35 16.10 -5.32
CA GLU A 53 -8.42 17.14 -4.87
C GLU A 53 -7.22 17.31 -5.83
N GLN A 54 -7.38 16.96 -7.10
CA GLN A 54 -6.34 17.15 -8.11
C GLN A 54 -6.02 18.63 -8.33
N SER A 55 -4.74 18.93 -8.46
CA SER A 55 -4.25 20.31 -8.63
C SER A 55 -4.49 20.89 -10.03
N SER A 56 -4.81 20.04 -11.02
CA SER A 56 -4.98 20.47 -12.42
C SER A 56 -5.91 19.52 -13.18
N VAL A 57 -6.29 19.92 -14.39
CA VAL A 57 -7.05 19.08 -15.34
C VAL A 57 -6.28 17.82 -15.78
N PHE A 58 -4.99 17.78 -15.54
CA PHE A 58 -4.10 16.64 -15.83
C PHE A 58 -3.95 15.68 -14.63
N ASN A 59 -4.82 15.76 -13.66
CA ASN A 59 -4.74 14.96 -12.43
C ASN A 59 -3.62 15.44 -11.49
N PHE A 60 -2.98 14.55 -10.75
CA PHE A 60 -1.91 14.83 -9.79
C PHE A 60 -0.53 14.93 -10.45
N TYR A 61 -0.38 14.47 -11.68
CA TYR A 61 0.88 14.42 -12.44
C TYR A 61 0.62 14.62 -13.93
N ARG A 62 1.65 15.05 -14.62
CA ARG A 62 1.59 15.28 -16.07
C ARG A 62 1.76 13.95 -16.82
N PRO A 63 1.01 13.69 -17.88
CA PRO A 63 1.04 12.43 -18.62
C PRO A 63 2.38 12.20 -19.35
N ASP A 64 3.14 13.25 -19.60
CA ASP A 64 4.42 13.24 -20.29
C ASP A 64 5.64 13.28 -19.33
N TYR A 65 5.40 13.15 -18.03
CA TYR A 65 6.49 13.21 -17.06
C TYR A 65 7.38 11.95 -17.13
N GLY A 66 8.70 12.17 -17.12
CA GLY A 66 9.72 11.15 -16.93
C GLY A 66 10.70 11.61 -15.86
N PRO A 67 10.96 10.79 -14.82
CA PRO A 67 11.97 11.13 -13.83
C PRO A 67 13.36 11.13 -14.46
N ASN A 68 14.23 12.02 -14.02
CA ASN A 68 15.61 12.07 -14.48
C ASN A 68 16.34 10.74 -14.22
N GLY A 69 17.18 10.30 -15.16
CA GLY A 69 17.95 9.07 -15.09
C GLY A 69 17.48 8.01 -16.08
N THR A 70 17.67 6.73 -15.76
CA THR A 70 17.51 5.60 -16.69
C THR A 70 16.17 5.59 -17.43
N ILE A 71 15.08 5.96 -16.78
CA ILE A 71 13.74 5.97 -17.40
C ILE A 71 13.70 7.04 -18.50
N SER A 72 14.10 8.26 -18.20
CA SER A 72 14.17 9.37 -19.16
C SER A 72 15.18 9.12 -20.29
N ASP A 73 16.34 8.53 -19.95
CA ASP A 73 17.41 8.25 -20.89
C ASP A 73 17.00 7.21 -21.95
N THR A 74 16.05 6.35 -21.62
CA THR A 74 15.46 5.36 -22.55
C THR A 74 14.25 5.91 -23.33
N GLY A 75 13.87 7.18 -23.11
CA GLY A 75 12.71 7.80 -23.76
C GLY A 75 11.36 7.32 -23.22
N LEU A 76 11.34 6.67 -22.07
CA LEU A 76 10.13 6.25 -21.40
C LEU A 76 9.53 7.37 -20.53
N THR A 77 8.23 7.34 -20.36
CA THR A 77 7.50 8.19 -19.40
C THR A 77 7.04 7.37 -18.22
N ALA A 78 7.05 7.99 -17.04
CA ALA A 78 6.55 7.38 -15.81
C ALA A 78 5.87 8.45 -14.94
N PRO A 79 4.65 8.85 -15.31
CA PRO A 79 3.93 9.98 -14.73
C PRO A 79 3.78 9.90 -13.22
N GLU A 80 3.54 8.72 -12.68
CA GLU A 80 3.29 8.48 -11.26
C GLU A 80 4.49 8.83 -10.37
N PHE A 81 5.71 8.86 -10.94
CA PHE A 81 6.91 9.29 -10.21
C PHE A 81 6.91 10.78 -9.90
N GLN A 82 6.08 11.60 -10.57
CA GLN A 82 6.03 13.04 -10.30
C GLN A 82 5.55 13.35 -8.88
N ILE A 83 4.66 12.52 -8.33
CA ILE A 83 4.17 12.64 -6.96
C ILE A 83 4.92 11.73 -5.97
N THR A 84 5.84 10.92 -6.47
CA THR A 84 6.61 9.95 -5.67
C THR A 84 8.05 10.43 -5.58
N ASN A 85 8.34 11.29 -4.62
CA ASN A 85 9.68 11.74 -4.26
C ASN A 85 10.09 11.14 -2.90
N ASP A 86 11.30 11.42 -2.43
CA ASP A 86 11.82 10.88 -1.17
C ASP A 86 10.92 11.19 0.03
N VAL A 87 10.42 12.41 0.11
CA VAL A 87 9.56 12.86 1.21
C VAL A 87 8.19 12.18 1.14
N SER A 88 7.57 12.18 -0.04
CA SER A 88 6.25 11.55 -0.23
C SER A 88 6.28 10.04 -0.03
N SER A 89 7.38 9.39 -0.41
CA SER A 89 7.58 7.96 -0.17
C SER A 89 7.61 7.64 1.32
N LEU A 90 8.32 8.42 2.12
CA LEU A 90 8.35 8.27 3.57
C LEU A 90 6.98 8.52 4.21
N HIS A 91 6.25 9.54 3.76
CA HIS A 91 4.89 9.82 4.24
C HIS A 91 3.96 8.65 3.96
N LEU A 92 4.01 8.10 2.74
CA LEU A 92 3.18 6.97 2.34
C LEU A 92 3.49 5.70 3.17
N LEU A 93 4.77 5.40 3.39
CA LEU A 93 5.18 4.26 4.20
C LEU A 93 4.73 4.42 5.66
N ASN A 94 4.90 5.60 6.24
CA ASN A 94 4.42 5.91 7.58
C ASN A 94 2.89 5.80 7.67
N PHE A 95 2.17 6.30 6.66
CA PHE A 95 0.72 6.19 6.59
C PHE A 95 0.26 4.74 6.57
N PHE A 96 0.86 3.87 5.76
CA PHE A 96 0.55 2.44 5.77
C PHE A 96 0.88 1.80 7.12
N GLY A 97 1.98 2.18 7.76
CA GLY A 97 2.32 1.72 9.09
C GLY A 97 1.22 2.06 10.12
N VAL A 98 0.73 3.29 10.12
CA VAL A 98 -0.37 3.72 11.00
C VAL A 98 -1.67 2.99 10.64
N LEU A 99 -2.03 2.91 9.36
CA LEU A 99 -3.23 2.22 8.90
C LEU A 99 -3.27 0.75 9.33
N ILE A 100 -2.14 0.06 9.22
CA ILE A 100 -2.01 -1.36 9.59
C ILE A 100 -2.07 -1.54 11.11
N ASN A 101 -1.42 -0.68 11.87
CA ASN A 101 -1.34 -0.84 13.32
C ASN A 101 -2.56 -0.31 14.06
N ASP A 102 -3.07 0.84 13.65
CA ASP A 102 -4.04 1.62 14.40
C ASP A 102 -5.36 1.83 13.64
N GLY A 103 -5.40 1.47 12.36
CA GLY A 103 -6.51 1.75 11.46
C GLY A 103 -6.45 3.17 10.88
N LEU A 104 -7.48 3.54 10.13
CA LEU A 104 -7.65 4.91 9.65
C LEU A 104 -8.08 5.79 10.82
N ILE A 105 -7.12 6.47 11.38
CA ILE A 105 -7.39 7.50 12.37
C ILE A 105 -7.98 8.67 11.60
N LYS A 106 -9.19 9.06 11.96
CA LYS A 106 -9.82 10.23 11.37
C LYS A 106 -8.89 11.43 11.55
N VAL A 107 -8.30 11.84 10.48
CA VAL A 107 -7.81 13.20 10.34
C VAL A 107 -9.09 14.02 10.20
N GLY A 108 -9.65 14.42 11.29
CA GLY A 108 -10.89 15.10 11.54
C GLY A 108 -11.85 15.37 10.39
N ASP A 109 -12.99 15.94 10.66
CA ASP A 109 -13.79 16.65 9.64
C ASP A 109 -13.04 17.91 9.15
N GLY A 110 -11.73 17.80 8.94
CA GLY A 110 -10.83 18.91 8.60
C GLY A 110 -10.64 19.94 9.73
N LEU A 111 -11.57 20.13 10.61
CA LEU A 111 -11.59 21.20 11.61
C LEU A 111 -11.71 20.73 13.07
N PHE A 112 -12.18 19.52 13.34
CA PHE A 112 -12.59 19.12 14.68
C PHE A 112 -12.07 17.73 15.12
N GLY A 113 -11.04 17.23 14.47
CA GLY A 113 -10.46 15.92 14.78
C GLY A 113 -9.66 15.93 16.08
N THR A 114 -10.35 15.78 17.18
CA THR A 114 -9.76 15.48 18.49
C THR A 114 -9.80 14.00 18.81
N MET A 115 -9.83 13.13 17.79
CA MET A 115 -10.18 11.73 18.01
C MET A 115 -8.92 10.86 18.02
N ASN A 116 -8.67 10.21 19.14
CA ASN A 116 -7.59 9.25 19.37
C ASN A 116 -8.02 7.80 19.03
N TYR A 117 -9.01 7.59 18.17
CA TYR A 117 -9.46 6.25 17.79
C TYR A 117 -9.75 6.16 16.30
N ALA A 118 -9.58 4.96 15.78
CA ALA A 118 -9.79 4.69 14.36
C ALA A 118 -11.27 4.83 13.97
N ASP A 119 -11.50 5.40 12.78
CA ASP A 119 -12.81 5.41 12.13
C ASP A 119 -13.12 4.12 11.39
N ALA A 120 -12.06 3.47 10.90
CA ALA A 120 -12.14 2.24 10.15
C ALA A 120 -10.85 1.44 10.33
N THR A 121 -10.95 0.12 10.25
CA THR A 121 -9.83 -0.79 10.43
C THR A 121 -9.81 -1.87 9.36
N LEU A 122 -8.63 -2.45 9.16
CA LEU A 122 -8.45 -3.67 8.39
C LEU A 122 -8.92 -4.87 9.24
N ASP A 123 -9.58 -5.83 8.61
CA ASP A 123 -10.00 -7.08 9.25
C ASP A 123 -8.92 -8.15 9.05
N TYR A 124 -8.36 -8.62 10.14
CA TYR A 124 -7.32 -9.65 10.17
C TYR A 124 -7.86 -11.03 10.54
N SER A 125 -9.18 -11.20 10.62
CA SER A 125 -9.80 -12.43 11.13
C SER A 125 -9.37 -13.68 10.36
N TYR A 126 -9.20 -13.57 9.06
CA TYR A 126 -8.72 -14.68 8.22
C TYR A 126 -7.23 -14.95 8.44
N GLU A 127 -6.40 -13.93 8.41
CA GLU A 127 -4.94 -14.00 8.53
C GLU A 127 -4.50 -14.50 9.91
N LEU A 128 -5.27 -14.19 10.96
CA LEU A 128 -5.04 -14.72 12.30
C LEU A 128 -5.11 -16.25 12.35
N ASN A 129 -5.96 -16.87 11.54
CA ASN A 129 -6.04 -18.32 11.43
C ASN A 129 -4.83 -18.93 10.72
N LEU A 130 -4.06 -18.14 9.97
CA LEU A 130 -2.86 -18.59 9.26
C LEU A 130 -1.59 -18.47 10.09
N THR A 131 -1.63 -17.82 11.27
CA THR A 131 -0.42 -17.56 12.09
C THR A 131 0.27 -18.82 12.62
N TYR A 132 -0.44 -19.96 12.67
CA TYR A 132 0.14 -21.27 13.02
C TYR A 132 1.06 -21.84 11.93
N ASN A 133 0.90 -21.36 10.68
CA ASN A 133 1.74 -21.71 9.55
C ASN A 133 2.19 -20.43 8.84
N LYS A 134 3.39 -19.97 9.18
CA LYS A 134 3.97 -18.73 8.66
C LYS A 134 4.14 -18.75 7.14
N GLU A 135 4.42 -19.91 6.55
CA GLU A 135 4.53 -20.07 5.11
C GLU A 135 3.17 -19.81 4.45
N ALA A 136 2.09 -20.39 5.00
CA ALA A 136 0.74 -20.14 4.49
C ALA A 136 0.33 -18.67 4.63
N LEU A 137 0.74 -17.98 5.70
CA LEU A 137 0.51 -16.54 5.85
C LEU A 137 1.24 -15.72 4.79
N VAL A 138 2.51 -16.04 4.53
CA VAL A 138 3.32 -15.37 3.50
C VAL A 138 2.76 -15.63 2.11
N ASP A 139 2.40 -16.87 1.79
CA ASP A 139 1.81 -17.23 0.49
C ASP A 139 0.44 -16.56 0.29
N HIS A 140 -0.35 -16.43 1.35
CA HIS A 140 -1.62 -15.73 1.29
C HIS A 140 -1.41 -14.24 0.95
N PHE A 141 -0.51 -13.55 1.66
CA PHE A 141 -0.21 -12.16 1.37
C PHE A 141 0.43 -11.96 0.00
N ASP A 142 1.29 -12.87 -0.45
CA ASP A 142 1.81 -12.84 -1.82
C ASP A 142 0.66 -12.90 -2.83
N LEU A 143 -0.28 -13.80 -2.64
CA LEU A 143 -1.41 -13.94 -3.54
C LEU A 143 -2.28 -12.68 -3.59
N ILE A 144 -2.72 -12.16 -2.43
CA ILE A 144 -3.69 -11.06 -2.39
C ILE A 144 -3.08 -9.67 -2.62
N LEU A 145 -1.79 -9.48 -2.37
CA LEU A 145 -1.12 -8.18 -2.48
C LEU A 145 -0.19 -8.09 -3.68
N CYS A 146 0.53 -9.17 -3.98
CA CYS A 146 1.53 -9.21 -5.04
C CYS A 146 1.08 -10.05 -6.27
N GLY A 147 -0.07 -10.71 -6.20
CA GLY A 147 -0.58 -11.55 -7.29
C GLY A 147 0.22 -12.83 -7.50
N GLY A 148 0.86 -13.35 -6.45
CA GLY A 148 1.70 -14.55 -6.50
C GLY A 148 3.04 -14.33 -7.20
N ARG A 149 3.56 -13.11 -7.27
CA ARG A 149 4.78 -12.74 -8.01
C ARG A 149 6.02 -12.64 -7.14
N LEU A 150 5.89 -12.90 -5.84
CA LEU A 150 7.01 -12.80 -4.91
C LEU A 150 8.05 -13.89 -5.19
N GLU A 151 9.29 -13.47 -5.40
CA GLU A 151 10.39 -14.39 -5.60
C GLU A 151 10.71 -15.20 -4.35
N ASP A 152 11.18 -16.44 -4.52
CA ASP A 152 11.53 -17.34 -3.40
C ASP A 152 12.52 -16.71 -2.42
N HIS A 153 13.48 -15.91 -2.93
CA HIS A 153 14.44 -15.20 -2.09
C HIS A 153 13.74 -14.19 -1.16
N SER A 154 12.83 -13.39 -1.69
CA SER A 154 12.05 -12.42 -0.92
C SER A 154 11.15 -13.11 0.10
N LYS A 155 10.52 -14.22 -0.27
CA LYS A 155 9.75 -15.08 0.68
C LYS A 155 10.61 -15.54 1.85
N GLN A 156 11.83 -16.04 1.57
CA GLN A 156 12.72 -16.48 2.62
C GLN A 156 13.15 -15.36 3.57
N ILE A 157 13.39 -14.16 3.06
CA ILE A 157 13.71 -12.98 3.90
C ILE A 157 12.55 -12.70 4.86
N ILE A 158 11.32 -12.66 4.36
CA ILE A 158 10.13 -12.42 5.17
C ILE A 158 9.95 -13.53 6.22
N LEU A 159 10.06 -14.80 5.82
CA LEU A 159 9.96 -15.93 6.75
C LEU A 159 11.03 -15.89 7.84
N ASN A 160 12.26 -15.55 7.50
CA ASN A 160 13.34 -15.38 8.47
C ASN A 160 13.03 -14.23 9.45
N ALA A 161 12.49 -13.12 8.98
CA ALA A 161 12.08 -12.00 9.82
C ALA A 161 10.95 -12.42 10.79
N LEU A 162 9.95 -13.14 10.33
CA LEU A 162 8.86 -13.68 11.16
C LEU A 162 9.34 -14.73 12.18
N ASN A 163 10.40 -15.46 11.87
CA ASN A 163 10.94 -16.48 12.75
C ASN A 163 11.90 -15.93 13.82
N SER A 164 12.52 -14.77 13.57
CA SER A 164 13.50 -14.16 14.45
C SER A 164 12.90 -13.46 15.68
N SER A 165 11.59 -13.24 15.72
CA SER A 165 10.91 -12.45 16.74
C SER A 165 9.77 -13.23 17.40
N HIS A 166 9.53 -12.88 18.68
CA HIS A 166 8.41 -13.42 19.44
C HIS A 166 7.23 -12.45 19.28
N PHE A 167 6.35 -12.74 18.34
CA PHE A 167 5.15 -11.95 18.10
C PHE A 167 3.94 -12.59 18.79
N THR A 168 2.98 -11.75 19.18
CA THR A 168 1.59 -12.22 19.29
C THR A 168 1.06 -12.53 17.89
N ASN A 169 -0.04 -13.28 17.80
CA ASN A 169 -0.62 -13.60 16.48
C ASN A 169 -0.98 -12.33 15.69
N VAL A 170 -1.55 -11.32 16.37
CA VAL A 170 -1.92 -10.05 15.74
C VAL A 170 -0.69 -9.28 15.28
N ASP A 171 0.35 -9.18 16.12
CA ASP A 171 1.57 -8.47 15.79
C ASP A 171 2.31 -9.14 14.63
N MET A 172 2.26 -10.48 14.54
CA MET A 172 2.83 -11.23 13.42
C MET A 172 2.15 -10.87 12.10
N VAL A 173 0.81 -10.84 12.06
CA VAL A 173 0.05 -10.46 10.88
C VAL A 173 0.39 -9.02 10.46
N LYS A 174 0.34 -8.09 11.41
CA LYS A 174 0.66 -6.67 11.16
C LYS A 174 2.10 -6.47 10.69
N TYR A 175 3.04 -7.18 11.29
CA TYR A 175 4.45 -7.10 10.91
C TYR A 175 4.68 -7.66 9.50
N ALA A 176 4.12 -8.83 9.20
CA ALA A 176 4.17 -9.40 7.85
C ALA A 176 3.58 -8.42 6.82
N LEU A 177 2.41 -7.88 7.09
CA LEU A 177 1.74 -6.92 6.20
C LEU A 177 2.57 -5.65 5.99
N ASN A 178 3.21 -5.12 7.05
CA ASN A 178 4.14 -4.01 6.94
C ASN A 178 5.32 -4.34 6.00
N LEU A 179 5.86 -5.56 6.04
CA LEU A 179 6.91 -5.96 5.09
C LEU A 179 6.38 -5.97 3.66
N PHE A 180 5.17 -6.51 3.43
CA PHE A 180 4.58 -6.63 2.09
C PHE A 180 4.31 -5.29 1.43
N VAL A 181 3.81 -4.27 2.15
CA VAL A 181 3.53 -2.95 1.56
C VAL A 181 4.80 -2.20 1.13
N HIS A 182 5.98 -2.66 1.57
CA HIS A 182 7.27 -2.10 1.17
C HIS A 182 7.88 -2.81 -0.05
N LEU A 183 7.33 -3.96 -0.47
CA LEU A 183 7.87 -4.73 -1.60
C LEU A 183 7.65 -4.04 -2.94
N THR A 184 8.57 -4.26 -3.85
CA THR A 184 8.44 -3.81 -5.25
C THR A 184 7.21 -4.40 -5.90
N GLU A 185 6.93 -5.68 -5.67
CA GLU A 185 5.81 -6.43 -6.24
C GLU A 185 4.44 -5.89 -5.81
N PHE A 186 4.36 -5.29 -4.60
CA PHE A 186 3.17 -4.55 -4.18
C PHE A 186 3.09 -3.18 -4.84
N ASN A 187 4.22 -2.52 -5.05
CA ASN A 187 4.29 -1.14 -5.52
C ASN A 187 4.26 -0.98 -7.04
N ILE A 188 4.62 -2.01 -7.79
CA ILE A 188 4.65 -2.02 -9.25
C ILE A 188 3.55 -2.91 -9.81
N LEU A 189 2.83 -2.39 -10.80
CA LEU A 189 1.86 -3.15 -11.59
C LEU A 189 2.56 -3.62 -12.88
N HIS A 190 2.55 -4.89 -13.11
CA HIS A 190 3.00 -5.53 -14.35
C HIS A 190 1.83 -5.91 -15.23
#